data_28edae29f5f74d53bcf19ff086c214a3
#
_entry.id   28edae29f5f74d53bcf19ff086c214a3
#
_cell.length_a   1.000
_cell.length_b   1.000
_cell.length_c   1.000
_cell.angle_alpha   90.00
_cell.angle_beta   90.00
_cell.angle_gamma   90.00
#
_symmetry.space_group_name_H-M   'P 1'
#
loop_
_entity.id
_entity.type
_entity.pdbx_description
1 polymer ?
#
loop_
_entity_poly.entity_id
_entity_poly.type
_entity_poly.pdbx_seq_one_letter_code
_entity_poly.pdbx_strand_id
1 'polypeptide(L)'
;MVIGIDPGPRESAFVVWDGERVVASGDLPNQELATYLDSACSSVACEWIESFGMAVGREVFETVFAVGMFSQHVDRLRLVPRRDVKLHLCQSPRAKDGNIRQALIDRFGEVGTKKNRGPLFGISQHRWAALAVAVTAFDLPTTDHEATFHMPEPEPAA
;
A
#
# COMPACT_ATOMS: atom_id res chain seq x y z
N MET A 1 -1.22 2.49 -13.59
CA MET A 1 -1.34 1.42 -12.57
C MET A 1 -0.61 1.86 -11.30
N VAL A 2 -1.09 1.40 -10.16
CA VAL A 2 -0.47 1.62 -8.85
C VAL A 2 -0.31 0.28 -8.14
N ILE A 3 0.84 0.06 -7.52
CA ILE A 3 1.06 -1.04 -6.59
C ILE A 3 0.84 -0.49 -5.19
N GLY A 4 -0.17 -0.99 -4.48
CA GLY A 4 -0.37 -0.71 -3.06
C GLY A 4 0.22 -1.81 -2.20
N ILE A 5 0.84 -1.45 -1.10
CA ILE A 5 1.49 -2.37 -0.16
C ILE A 5 0.95 -2.13 1.25
N ASP A 6 0.53 -3.21 1.90
CA ASP A 6 0.30 -3.29 3.35
C ASP A 6 1.52 -3.99 3.98
N PRO A 7 2.45 -3.24 4.59
CA PRO A 7 3.72 -3.79 5.02
C PRO A 7 3.58 -4.55 6.35
N GLY A 8 4.28 -5.68 6.45
CA GLY A 8 4.41 -6.48 7.67
C GLY A 8 5.87 -6.74 8.03
N PRO A 9 6.11 -7.31 9.22
CA PRO A 9 7.48 -7.52 9.73
C PRO A 9 8.28 -8.57 8.94
N ARG A 10 7.63 -9.54 8.30
CA ARG A 10 8.27 -10.64 7.56
C ARG A 10 7.77 -10.79 6.14
N GLU A 11 6.47 -10.64 5.96
CA GLU A 11 5.77 -10.69 4.68
C GLU A 11 4.86 -9.48 4.57
N SER A 12 4.59 -9.05 3.34
CA SER A 12 3.72 -7.92 3.04
C SER A 12 2.69 -8.31 2.00
N ALA A 13 1.49 -7.76 2.13
CA ALA A 13 0.47 -7.88 1.11
C ALA A 13 0.68 -6.81 0.03
N PHE A 14 0.44 -7.17 -1.23
CA PHE A 14 0.45 -6.22 -2.33
C PHE A 14 -0.75 -6.39 -3.24
N VAL A 15 -1.13 -5.30 -3.89
CA VAL A 15 -2.18 -5.25 -4.91
C VAL A 15 -1.73 -4.35 -6.06
N VAL A 16 -1.83 -4.85 -7.28
CA VAL A 16 -1.67 -4.06 -8.50
C VAL A 16 -3.05 -3.62 -8.97
N TRP A 17 -3.28 -2.32 -8.98
CA TRP A 17 -4.54 -1.66 -9.32
C TRP A 17 -4.42 -0.87 -10.62
N ASP A 18 -5.33 -1.06 -11.57
CA ASP A 18 -5.33 -0.33 -12.86
C ASP A 18 -6.27 0.88 -12.90
N GLY A 19 -7.05 1.09 -11.85
CA GLY A 19 -8.08 2.14 -11.74
C GLY A 19 -9.49 1.58 -11.76
N GLU A 20 -9.68 0.35 -12.26
CA GLU A 20 -10.99 -0.29 -12.42
C GLU A 20 -11.05 -1.65 -11.73
N ARG A 21 -9.94 -2.40 -11.73
CA ARG A 21 -9.88 -3.76 -11.20
C ARG A 21 -8.50 -4.13 -10.64
N VAL A 22 -8.48 -5.20 -9.89
CA VAL A 22 -7.26 -5.86 -9.43
C VAL A 22 -6.63 -6.65 -10.57
N VAL A 23 -5.42 -6.27 -10.95
CA VAL A 23 -4.63 -6.96 -12.00
C VAL A 23 -3.84 -8.13 -11.41
N ALA A 24 -3.23 -7.90 -10.24
CA ALA A 24 -2.51 -8.92 -9.48
C ALA A 24 -2.61 -8.61 -7.98
N SER A 25 -2.51 -9.62 -7.16
CA SER A 25 -2.43 -9.48 -5.69
C SER A 25 -1.76 -10.69 -5.08
N GLY A 26 -1.12 -10.51 -3.95
CA GLY A 26 -0.48 -11.58 -3.22
C GLY A 26 0.01 -11.15 -1.85
N ASP A 27 0.51 -12.13 -1.11
CA ASP A 27 1.29 -11.95 0.10
C ASP A 27 2.66 -12.57 -0.20
N LEU A 28 3.73 -11.82 -0.03
CA LEU A 28 5.10 -12.25 -0.33
C LEU A 28 6.02 -11.96 0.85
N PRO A 29 7.03 -12.81 1.10
CA PRO A 29 8.16 -12.46 1.95
C PRO A 29 8.76 -11.12 1.49
N ASN A 30 9.13 -10.26 2.43
CA ASN A 30 9.54 -8.89 2.12
C ASN A 30 10.70 -8.82 1.10
N GLN A 31 11.65 -9.76 1.15
CA GLN A 31 12.73 -9.83 0.18
C GLN A 31 12.26 -10.17 -1.24
N GLU A 32 11.26 -11.05 -1.36
CA GLU A 32 10.69 -11.42 -2.66
C GLU A 32 9.85 -10.27 -3.22
N LEU A 33 9.09 -9.57 -2.37
CA LEU A 33 8.36 -8.38 -2.78
C LEU A 33 9.31 -7.28 -3.26
N ALA A 34 10.41 -7.02 -2.54
CA ALA A 34 11.43 -6.07 -2.96
C ALA A 34 11.97 -6.40 -4.37
N THR A 35 12.31 -7.66 -4.62
CA THR A 35 12.75 -8.11 -5.96
C THR A 35 11.66 -7.96 -7.02
N TYR A 36 10.39 -8.20 -6.65
CA TYR A 36 9.25 -7.99 -7.56
C TYR A 36 9.14 -6.51 -7.96
N LEU A 37 9.38 -5.59 -7.03
CA LEU A 37 9.32 -4.14 -7.28
C LEU A 37 10.39 -3.65 -8.27
N ASP A 38 11.56 -4.28 -8.36
CA ASP A 38 12.60 -3.94 -9.34
C ASP A 38 12.11 -3.99 -10.79
N SER A 39 11.18 -4.89 -11.08
CA SER A 39 10.61 -5.07 -12.41
C SER A 39 9.33 -4.30 -12.65
N ALA A 40 8.85 -3.55 -11.66
CA ALA A 40 7.56 -2.89 -11.70
C ALA A 40 7.63 -1.52 -12.41
N CYS A 41 7.05 -1.42 -13.60
CA CYS A 41 6.85 -0.14 -14.31
C CYS A 41 5.60 0.62 -13.80
N SER A 42 5.35 0.64 -12.50
CA SER A 42 4.14 1.19 -11.88
C SER A 42 4.52 2.12 -10.73
N SER A 43 3.68 3.10 -10.43
CA SER A 43 3.81 3.86 -9.19
C SER A 43 3.61 2.95 -7.99
N VAL A 44 4.43 3.10 -6.96
CA VAL A 44 4.35 2.26 -5.75
C VAL A 44 3.95 3.12 -4.56
N ALA A 45 2.93 2.66 -3.82
CA ALA A 45 2.45 3.27 -2.59
C ALA A 45 2.44 2.24 -1.46
N CYS A 46 2.90 2.63 -0.29
CA CYS A 46 2.97 1.78 0.89
C CYS A 46 2.22 2.43 2.04
N GLU A 47 1.49 1.64 2.82
CA GLU A 47 0.90 2.16 4.05
C GLU A 47 2.01 2.64 4.98
N TRP A 48 1.87 3.88 5.48
CA TRP A 48 2.80 4.44 6.46
C TRP A 48 2.32 4.16 7.88
N ILE A 49 3.22 3.62 8.69
CA ILE A 49 2.97 3.34 10.09
C ILE A 49 3.29 4.59 10.90
N GLU A 50 2.30 5.08 11.65
CA GLU A 50 2.43 6.22 12.53
C GLU A 50 2.34 5.77 13.99
N SER A 51 3.24 6.30 14.84
CA SER A 51 3.15 6.15 16.29
C SER A 51 2.42 7.35 16.89
N PHE A 52 1.35 7.09 17.64
CA PHE A 52 0.57 8.12 18.34
C PHE A 52 0.98 8.26 19.82
N GLY A 53 2.27 8.18 20.09
CA GLY A 53 2.81 8.30 21.45
C GLY A 53 2.67 7.04 22.30
N MET A 54 2.24 5.93 21.72
CA MET A 54 2.23 4.62 22.39
C MET A 54 3.56 3.89 22.19
N ALA A 55 3.91 3.04 23.16
CA ALA A 55 5.06 2.16 23.03
C ALA A 55 4.89 1.24 21.81
N VAL A 56 5.92 1.14 20.99
CA VAL A 56 5.96 0.29 19.82
C VAL A 56 6.77 -0.98 20.08
N GLY A 57 6.26 -2.11 19.65
CA GLY A 57 6.93 -3.39 19.76
C GLY A 57 7.97 -3.61 18.65
N ARG A 58 8.75 -4.69 18.78
CA ARG A 58 9.77 -5.09 17.80
C ARG A 58 9.22 -5.19 16.37
N GLU A 59 8.02 -5.70 16.21
CA GLU A 59 7.38 -5.88 14.90
C GLU A 59 7.21 -4.57 14.13
N VAL A 60 6.98 -3.45 14.83
CA VAL A 60 6.89 -2.13 14.20
C VAL A 60 8.22 -1.74 13.58
N PHE A 61 9.33 -1.95 14.31
CA PHE A 61 10.67 -1.66 13.79
C PHE A 61 11.01 -2.54 12.58
N GLU A 62 10.68 -3.82 12.65
CA GLU A 62 10.89 -4.78 11.55
C GLU A 62 10.07 -4.36 10.31
N THR A 63 8.83 -3.88 10.50
CA THR A 63 7.98 -3.40 9.40
C THR A 63 8.53 -2.09 8.81
N VAL A 64 8.97 -1.15 9.63
CA VAL A 64 9.60 0.10 9.13
C VAL A 64 10.88 -0.22 8.34
N PHE A 65 11.68 -1.19 8.80
CA PHE A 65 12.83 -1.66 8.06
C PHE A 65 12.46 -2.24 6.68
N ALA A 66 11.37 -3.03 6.61
CA ALA A 66 10.87 -3.55 5.35
C ALA A 66 10.44 -2.42 4.39
N VAL A 67 9.75 -1.38 4.88
CA VAL A 67 9.40 -0.20 4.08
C VAL A 67 10.66 0.50 3.55
N GLY A 68 11.68 0.67 4.39
CA GLY A 68 12.98 1.20 3.97
C GLY A 68 13.65 0.35 2.90
N MET A 69 13.55 -0.98 2.99
CA MET A 69 14.05 -1.89 1.95
C MET A 69 13.29 -1.70 0.64
N PHE A 70 11.97 -1.61 0.65
CA PHE A 70 11.18 -1.38 -0.57
C PHE A 70 11.55 -0.07 -1.27
N SER A 71 11.90 0.97 -0.51
CA SER A 71 12.30 2.27 -1.08
C SER A 71 13.58 2.20 -1.92
N GLN A 72 14.43 1.18 -1.73
CA GLN A 72 15.66 0.98 -2.52
C GLN A 72 15.39 0.32 -3.88
N HIS A 73 14.21 -0.26 -4.08
CA HIS A 73 13.82 -1.02 -5.26
C HIS A 73 12.87 -0.27 -6.20
N VAL A 74 12.58 1.00 -5.89
CA VAL A 74 11.68 1.86 -6.70
C VAL A 74 12.25 3.27 -6.77
N ASP A 75 12.04 3.95 -7.88
CA ASP A 75 12.50 5.34 -8.04
C ASP A 75 11.85 6.28 -7.02
N ARG A 76 10.59 6.00 -6.70
CA ARG A 76 9.81 6.78 -5.75
C ARG A 76 8.79 5.91 -5.02
N LEU A 77 8.91 5.81 -3.70
CA LEU A 77 7.93 5.16 -2.83
C LEU A 77 7.03 6.23 -2.19
N ARG A 78 5.73 6.18 -2.48
CA ARG A 78 4.75 7.03 -1.82
C ARG A 78 4.34 6.40 -0.50
N LEU A 79 4.47 7.15 0.60
CA LEU A 79 3.99 6.73 1.92
C LEU A 79 2.59 7.30 2.16
N VAL A 80 1.63 6.43 2.43
CA VAL A 80 0.22 6.78 2.62
C VAL A 80 -0.19 6.48 4.06
N PRO A 81 -0.39 7.51 4.89
CA PRO A 81 -0.86 7.31 6.26
C PRO A 81 -2.22 6.62 6.30
N ARG A 82 -2.42 5.71 7.25
CA ARG A 82 -3.72 5.02 7.43
C ARG A 82 -4.88 5.97 7.64
N ARG A 83 -4.63 7.10 8.29
CA ARG A 83 -5.62 8.16 8.48
C ARG A 83 -6.14 8.70 7.15
N ASP A 84 -5.26 8.90 6.19
CA ASP A 84 -5.61 9.47 4.88
C ASP A 84 -6.42 8.48 4.05
N VAL A 85 -6.08 7.18 4.11
CA VAL A 85 -6.89 6.09 3.54
C VAL A 85 -8.32 6.13 4.10
N LYS A 86 -8.48 6.23 5.42
CA LYS A 86 -9.78 6.29 6.09
C LYS A 86 -10.58 7.54 5.71
N LEU A 87 -9.93 8.69 5.65
CA LEU A 87 -10.57 9.95 5.26
C LEU A 87 -11.02 9.89 3.80
N HIS A 88 -10.15 9.41 2.90
CA HIS A 88 -10.46 9.33 1.48
C HIS A 88 -11.63 8.37 1.19
N LEU A 89 -11.56 7.14 1.70
CA LEU A 89 -12.53 6.11 1.38
C LEU A 89 -13.83 6.17 2.20
N CYS A 90 -13.76 6.61 3.45
CA CYS A 90 -14.88 6.57 4.39
C CYS A 90 -15.27 7.94 4.93
N GLN A 91 -14.58 9.02 4.56
CA GLN A 91 -14.79 10.39 5.06
C GLN A 91 -14.73 10.48 6.60
N SER A 92 -14.06 9.54 7.26
CA SER A 92 -13.96 9.46 8.70
C SER A 92 -12.63 8.87 9.16
N PRO A 93 -11.83 9.58 9.97
CA PRO A 93 -10.58 9.06 10.51
C PRO A 93 -10.79 7.93 11.52
N ARG A 94 -12.03 7.76 12.02
CA ARG A 94 -12.44 6.71 12.96
C ARG A 94 -12.97 5.45 12.27
N ALA A 95 -12.98 5.40 10.93
CA ALA A 95 -13.42 4.24 10.18
C ALA A 95 -12.62 3.00 10.59
N LYS A 96 -13.32 1.86 10.68
CA LYS A 96 -12.72 0.55 10.93
C LYS A 96 -12.45 -0.15 9.59
N ASP A 97 -11.66 -1.22 9.60
CA ASP A 97 -11.31 -1.98 8.40
C ASP A 97 -12.53 -2.52 7.66
N GLY A 98 -13.57 -2.91 8.40
CA GLY A 98 -14.86 -3.30 7.81
C GLY A 98 -15.52 -2.17 7.01
N ASN A 99 -15.40 -0.91 7.45
CA ASN A 99 -15.93 0.24 6.71
C ASN A 99 -15.14 0.49 5.43
N ILE A 100 -13.81 0.38 5.48
CA ILE A 100 -12.92 0.51 4.31
C ILE A 100 -13.26 -0.55 3.27
N ARG A 101 -13.39 -1.81 3.71
CA ARG A 101 -13.79 -2.93 2.84
C ARG A 101 -15.14 -2.67 2.19
N GLN A 102 -16.14 -2.24 2.97
CA GLN A 102 -17.48 -1.98 2.44
C GLN A 102 -17.46 -0.84 1.43
N ALA A 103 -16.75 0.26 1.72
CA ALA A 103 -16.60 1.38 0.80
C ALA A 103 -15.97 0.97 -0.56
N LEU A 104 -14.99 0.06 -0.53
CA LEU A 104 -14.38 -0.47 -1.75
C LEU A 104 -15.37 -1.36 -2.53
N ILE A 105 -16.14 -2.21 -1.84
CA ILE A 105 -17.16 -3.06 -2.46
C ILE A 105 -18.27 -2.20 -3.06
N ASP A 106 -18.76 -1.20 -2.34
CA ASP A 106 -19.81 -0.29 -2.80
C ASP A 106 -19.39 0.50 -4.04
N ARG A 107 -18.11 0.86 -4.11
CA ARG A 107 -17.56 1.63 -5.22
C ARG A 107 -17.26 0.79 -6.46
N PHE A 108 -16.68 -0.38 -6.32
CA PHE A 108 -16.13 -1.18 -7.42
C PHE A 108 -16.90 -2.48 -7.67
N GLY A 109 -17.73 -2.92 -6.73
CA GLY A 109 -18.48 -4.16 -6.80
C GLY A 109 -17.86 -5.30 -5.99
N GLU A 110 -18.54 -6.41 -6.00
CA GLU A 110 -18.18 -7.60 -5.22
C GLU A 110 -16.91 -8.29 -5.75
N VAL A 111 -16.23 -9.01 -4.88
CA VAL A 111 -15.06 -9.85 -5.21
C VAL A 111 -15.40 -10.87 -6.31
N GLY A 112 -16.62 -11.42 -6.25
CA GLY A 112 -17.07 -12.45 -7.17
C GLY A 112 -16.52 -13.84 -6.84
N THR A 113 -16.63 -14.74 -7.80
CA THR A 113 -16.22 -16.14 -7.66
C THR A 113 -15.23 -16.54 -8.75
N LYS A 114 -14.62 -17.72 -8.66
CA LYS A 114 -13.72 -18.24 -9.73
C LYS A 114 -14.39 -18.32 -11.10
N LYS A 115 -15.71 -18.59 -11.13
CA LYS A 115 -16.49 -18.68 -12.38
C LYS A 115 -16.97 -17.32 -12.89
N ASN A 116 -17.21 -16.38 -11.97
CA ASN A 116 -17.65 -15.02 -12.30
C ASN A 116 -16.83 -14.04 -11.44
N ARG A 117 -15.69 -13.63 -11.96
CA ARG A 117 -14.74 -12.78 -11.26
C ARG A 117 -15.23 -11.34 -11.28
N GLY A 118 -15.37 -10.75 -10.08
CA GLY A 118 -15.62 -9.31 -9.93
C GLY A 118 -14.32 -8.49 -10.06
N PRO A 119 -14.44 -7.16 -10.09
CA PRO A 119 -13.28 -6.25 -10.17
C PRO A 119 -12.27 -6.43 -9.02
N LEU A 120 -12.74 -6.85 -7.86
CA LEU A 120 -11.94 -7.07 -6.64
C LEU A 120 -11.56 -8.54 -6.45
N PHE A 121 -11.61 -9.36 -7.51
CA PHE A 121 -11.30 -10.78 -7.40
C PHE A 121 -9.85 -11.00 -6.93
N GLY A 122 -9.69 -11.91 -5.96
CA GLY A 122 -8.39 -12.24 -5.35
C GLY A 122 -8.08 -11.49 -4.06
N ILE A 123 -8.94 -10.53 -3.66
CA ILE A 123 -8.73 -9.76 -2.44
C ILE A 123 -9.27 -10.50 -1.22
N SER A 124 -8.39 -10.69 -0.23
CA SER A 124 -8.70 -11.29 1.07
C SER A 124 -7.71 -10.79 2.13
N GLN A 125 -8.05 -10.92 3.39
CA GLN A 125 -7.17 -10.59 4.53
C GLN A 125 -6.45 -9.23 4.39
N HIS A 126 -5.11 -9.21 4.48
CA HIS A 126 -4.27 -8.00 4.40
C HIS A 126 -4.31 -7.32 3.03
N ARG A 127 -4.67 -8.04 1.97
CA ARG A 127 -4.80 -7.45 0.63
C ARG A 127 -5.89 -6.38 0.54
N TRP A 128 -6.87 -6.36 1.47
CA TRP A 128 -7.82 -5.25 1.57
C TRP A 128 -7.16 -3.92 1.95
N ALA A 129 -6.17 -3.97 2.86
CA ALA A 129 -5.41 -2.80 3.23
C ALA A 129 -4.52 -2.33 2.07
N ALA A 130 -3.82 -3.26 1.41
CA ALA A 130 -3.01 -2.97 0.23
C ALA A 130 -3.86 -2.36 -0.92
N LEU A 131 -5.07 -2.90 -1.17
CA LEU A 131 -6.00 -2.32 -2.15
C LEU A 131 -6.43 -0.91 -1.76
N ALA A 132 -6.76 -0.69 -0.49
CA ALA A 132 -7.16 0.62 0.00
C ALA A 132 -6.06 1.67 -0.21
N VAL A 133 -4.79 1.31 0.03
CA VAL A 133 -3.62 2.14 -0.26
C VAL A 133 -3.49 2.41 -1.76
N ALA A 134 -3.61 1.36 -2.60
CA ALA A 134 -3.51 1.50 -4.05
C ALA A 134 -4.58 2.45 -4.63
N VAL A 135 -5.83 2.27 -4.20
CA VAL A 135 -6.97 3.13 -4.63
C VAL A 135 -6.76 4.57 -4.16
N THR A 136 -6.38 4.76 -2.89
CA THR A 136 -6.12 6.11 -2.35
C THR A 136 -5.01 6.82 -3.12
N ALA A 137 -3.91 6.11 -3.41
CA ALA A 137 -2.80 6.67 -4.16
C ALA A 137 -3.14 6.92 -5.64
N PHE A 138 -4.03 6.13 -6.22
CA PHE A 138 -4.50 6.30 -7.58
C PHE A 138 -5.40 7.53 -7.73
N ASP A 139 -6.34 7.71 -6.79
CA ASP A 139 -7.31 8.80 -6.80
C ASP A 139 -6.71 10.15 -6.42
N LEU A 140 -5.74 10.13 -5.49
CA LEU A 140 -5.07 11.33 -4.99
C LEU A 140 -3.63 11.37 -5.56
N PRO A 141 -3.43 11.92 -6.76
CA PRO A 141 -2.07 12.06 -7.30
C PRO A 141 -1.22 12.90 -6.34
N THR A 142 0.07 12.55 -6.26
CA THR A 142 1.03 13.20 -5.36
C THR A 142 1.11 14.70 -5.70
N THR A 143 0.80 15.55 -4.72
CA THR A 143 1.24 16.95 -4.77
C THR A 143 2.70 16.99 -4.31
N ASP A 144 3.53 17.86 -4.86
CA ASP A 144 4.99 17.93 -4.59
C ASP A 144 5.39 18.14 -3.11
N HIS A 145 4.41 18.25 -2.21
CA HIS A 145 4.57 18.45 -0.77
C HIS A 145 4.34 17.20 0.10
N GLU A 146 3.95 16.05 -0.48
CA GLU A 146 3.79 14.83 0.33
C GLU A 146 5.14 14.17 0.59
N ALA A 147 5.31 13.71 1.85
CA ALA A 147 6.52 13.04 2.32
C ALA A 147 6.89 11.85 1.40
N THR A 148 7.69 12.13 0.43
CA THR A 148 8.43 11.14 -0.31
C THR A 148 9.70 10.88 0.48
N PHE A 149 9.95 9.64 0.86
CA PHE A 149 11.25 9.27 1.38
C PHE A 149 12.25 9.40 0.23
N HIS A 150 12.88 10.56 0.15
CA HIS A 150 13.97 10.80 -0.79
C HIS A 150 15.27 10.59 -0.02
N MET A 151 16.03 9.59 -0.40
CA MET A 151 17.40 9.46 0.10
C MET A 151 18.18 10.68 -0.41
N PRO A 152 18.87 11.43 0.47
CA PRO A 152 19.75 12.48 0.00
C PRO A 152 20.79 11.85 -0.94
N GLU A 153 21.02 12.48 -2.08
CA GLU A 153 22.11 12.05 -2.97
C GLU A 153 23.43 12.05 -2.18
N PRO A 154 24.28 11.03 -2.38
CA PRO A 154 25.58 11.01 -1.73
C PRO A 154 26.33 12.27 -2.15
N GLU A 155 26.81 13.04 -1.18
CA GLU A 155 27.67 14.19 -1.47
C GLU A 155 28.85 13.74 -2.35
N PRO A 156 29.16 14.47 -3.44
CA PRO A 156 30.31 14.13 -4.25
C PRO A 156 31.56 14.13 -3.36
N ALA A 157 32.30 13.03 -3.40
CA ALA A 157 33.56 12.90 -2.67
C ALA A 157 34.48 14.07 -3.01
N ALA A 158 34.90 14.78 -1.97
CA ALA A 158 35.84 15.88 -2.09
C ALA A 158 37.22 15.42 -2.56
#